data_74085410a7fa5140946a6158fdd7f31c
#
_entry.id   74085410a7fa5140946a6158fdd7f31c
#
_cell.length_a   1.000
_cell.length_b   1.000
_cell.length_c   1.000
_cell.angle_alpha   90.00
_cell.angle_beta   90.00
_cell.angle_gamma   90.00
#
_symmetry.space_group_name_H-M   'P 1'
#
loop_
_entity.id
_entity.type
_entity.pdbx_description
1 polymer ?
#
loop_
_entity_poly.entity_id
_entity_poly.type
_entity_poly.pdbx_seq_one_letter_code
_entity_poly.pdbx_strand_id
1 'polypeptide(L)'
;MFETRNAERQIDSRVTQLWAQLDAAKRTLKASQSQVQAAKIAFEGVELENSVGTRTTLDVLNAEQELLNAELSQIQAAAGVETATFQLLAVMGGFDATALQLSVDVYDPTENLDGIRSDPFRQVIDEYLPTSVKNSVKNLSDRLESD
;
A
#
# COMPACT_ATOMS: atom_id res chain seq x y z
N MET A 1 -29.04 8.81 4.66
CA MET A 1 -29.22 7.64 3.76
C MET A 1 -28.72 7.86 2.33
N PHE A 2 -28.87 9.04 1.70
CA PHE A 2 -28.38 9.25 0.33
C PHE A 2 -26.85 9.39 0.25
N GLU A 3 -26.22 9.98 1.24
CA GLU A 3 -24.75 10.18 1.29
C GLU A 3 -23.99 8.85 1.41
N THR A 4 -24.47 7.93 2.23
CA THR A 4 -23.86 6.60 2.40
C THR A 4 -23.87 5.81 1.09
N ARG A 5 -25.00 5.81 0.38
CA ARG A 5 -25.12 5.15 -0.92
C ARG A 5 -24.24 5.77 -2.01
N ASN A 6 -23.99 7.08 -1.93
CA ASN A 6 -23.07 7.74 -2.86
C ASN A 6 -21.63 7.38 -2.55
N ALA A 7 -21.26 7.30 -1.28
CA ALA A 7 -19.93 6.86 -0.85
C ALA A 7 -19.65 5.41 -1.28
N GLU A 8 -20.61 4.50 -1.07
CA GLU A 8 -20.49 3.11 -1.54
C GLU A 8 -20.23 3.01 -3.04
N ARG A 9 -21.04 3.71 -3.86
CA ARG A 9 -20.86 3.70 -5.33
C ARG A 9 -19.51 4.29 -5.76
N GLN A 10 -19.01 5.31 -5.05
CA GLN A 10 -17.70 5.89 -5.32
C GLN A 10 -16.59 4.91 -5.03
N ILE A 11 -16.68 4.17 -3.91
CA ILE A 11 -15.72 3.13 -3.54
C ILE A 11 -15.72 2.01 -4.59
N ASP A 12 -16.90 1.48 -4.95
CA ASP A 12 -17.05 0.42 -5.95
C ASP A 12 -16.45 0.83 -7.30
N SER A 13 -16.77 2.05 -7.74
CA SER A 13 -16.21 2.60 -8.98
C SER A 13 -14.69 2.72 -8.91
N ARG A 14 -14.16 3.19 -7.78
CA ARG A 14 -12.72 3.35 -7.57
C ARG A 14 -11.98 2.02 -7.55
N VAL A 15 -12.51 1.02 -6.84
CA VAL A 15 -11.95 -0.35 -6.81
C VAL A 15 -11.93 -0.94 -8.21
N THR A 16 -13.05 -0.84 -8.96
CA THR A 16 -13.13 -1.35 -10.33
C THR A 16 -12.11 -0.68 -11.24
N GLN A 17 -11.94 0.64 -11.14
CA GLN A 17 -10.96 1.38 -11.92
C GLN A 17 -9.52 0.96 -11.60
N LEU A 18 -9.18 0.83 -10.31
CA LEU A 18 -7.84 0.43 -9.88
C LEU A 18 -7.53 -1.03 -10.25
N TRP A 19 -8.53 -1.90 -10.21
CA TRP A 19 -8.39 -3.27 -10.69
C TRP A 19 -8.06 -3.33 -12.19
N ALA A 20 -8.80 -2.56 -13.00
CA ALA A 20 -8.52 -2.46 -14.44
C ALA A 20 -7.13 -1.86 -14.71
N GLN A 21 -6.68 -0.89 -13.90
CA GLN A 21 -5.36 -0.30 -14.00
C GLN A 21 -4.25 -1.33 -13.66
N LEU A 22 -4.44 -2.14 -12.62
CA LEU A 22 -3.52 -3.22 -12.27
C LEU A 22 -3.42 -4.27 -13.38
N ASP A 23 -4.55 -4.67 -13.97
CA ASP A 23 -4.56 -5.62 -15.09
C ASP A 23 -3.84 -5.06 -16.32
N ALA A 24 -4.06 -3.78 -16.64
CA ALA A 24 -3.34 -3.10 -17.71
C ALA A 24 -1.83 -3.03 -17.44
N ALA A 25 -1.41 -2.69 -16.20
CA ALA A 25 0.00 -2.66 -15.82
C ALA A 25 0.66 -4.05 -15.95
N LYS A 26 -0.01 -5.11 -15.54
CA LYS A 26 0.48 -6.50 -15.72
C LYS A 26 0.66 -6.87 -17.19
N ARG A 27 -0.27 -6.46 -18.06
CA ARG A 27 -0.15 -6.70 -19.50
C ARG A 27 1.01 -5.92 -20.09
N THR A 28 1.22 -4.67 -19.66
CA THR A 28 2.37 -3.85 -20.07
C THR A 28 3.68 -4.50 -19.66
N LEU A 29 3.79 -4.99 -18.42
CA LEU A 29 4.97 -5.70 -17.95
C LEU A 29 5.25 -6.96 -18.80
N LYS A 30 4.22 -7.74 -19.11
CA LYS A 30 4.37 -8.92 -19.96
C LYS A 30 4.84 -8.57 -21.38
N ALA A 31 4.32 -7.48 -21.95
CA ALA A 31 4.74 -6.98 -23.26
C ALA A 31 6.19 -6.52 -23.26
N SER A 32 6.62 -5.75 -22.23
CA SER A 32 8.00 -5.29 -22.08
C SER A 32 9.00 -6.44 -21.88
N GLN A 33 8.61 -7.49 -21.14
CA GLN A 33 9.41 -8.71 -21.04
C GLN A 33 9.64 -9.36 -22.40
N SER A 34 8.60 -9.45 -23.24
CA SER A 34 8.74 -9.98 -24.61
C SER A 34 9.61 -9.07 -25.49
N GLN A 35 9.53 -7.76 -25.29
CA GLN A 35 10.38 -6.79 -26.00
C GLN A 35 11.85 -6.96 -25.62
N VAL A 36 12.18 -7.13 -24.34
CA VAL A 36 13.56 -7.40 -23.89
C VAL A 36 14.09 -8.68 -24.53
N GLN A 37 13.30 -9.75 -24.55
CA GLN A 37 13.71 -11.01 -25.20
C GLN A 37 14.01 -10.81 -26.69
N ALA A 38 13.16 -10.08 -27.40
CA ALA A 38 13.36 -9.81 -28.83
C ALA A 38 14.61 -8.93 -29.08
N ALA A 39 14.80 -7.88 -28.26
CA ALA A 39 15.97 -7.00 -28.35
C ALA A 39 17.26 -7.75 -28.04
N LYS A 40 17.24 -8.67 -27.07
CA LYS A 40 18.39 -9.51 -26.73
C LYS A 40 18.79 -10.43 -27.88
N ILE A 41 17.82 -11.11 -28.50
CA ILE A 41 18.08 -11.98 -29.67
C ILE A 41 18.63 -11.15 -30.85
N ALA A 42 18.08 -9.93 -31.06
CA ALA A 42 18.55 -9.02 -32.10
C ALA A 42 20.01 -8.58 -31.85
N PHE A 43 20.33 -8.20 -30.60
CA PHE A 43 21.68 -7.83 -30.19
C PHE A 43 22.69 -9.00 -30.40
N GLU A 44 22.36 -10.19 -29.92
CA GLU A 44 23.19 -11.39 -30.07
C GLU A 44 23.41 -11.70 -31.55
N GLY A 45 22.40 -11.53 -32.42
CA GLY A 45 22.50 -11.69 -33.87
C GLY A 45 23.45 -10.67 -34.52
N VAL A 46 23.32 -9.38 -34.17
CA VAL A 46 24.21 -8.32 -34.69
C VAL A 46 25.65 -8.51 -34.20
N GLU A 47 25.87 -8.95 -32.95
CA GLU A 47 27.17 -9.23 -32.40
C GLU A 47 27.84 -10.38 -33.15
N LEU A 48 27.12 -11.47 -33.46
CA LEU A 48 27.61 -12.58 -34.26
C LEU A 48 27.94 -12.11 -35.67
N GLU A 49 27.06 -11.36 -36.34
CA GLU A 49 27.32 -10.81 -37.69
C GLU A 49 28.55 -9.89 -37.73
N ASN A 50 28.77 -9.10 -36.67
CA ASN A 50 29.96 -8.27 -36.52
C ASN A 50 31.23 -9.11 -36.40
N SER A 51 31.20 -10.23 -35.65
CA SER A 51 32.32 -11.10 -35.45
C SER A 51 32.84 -11.74 -36.75
N VAL A 52 31.95 -11.94 -37.72
CA VAL A 52 32.27 -12.44 -39.06
C VAL A 52 32.50 -11.33 -40.09
N GLY A 53 32.45 -10.04 -39.66
CA GLY A 53 32.76 -8.88 -40.48
C GLY A 53 31.63 -8.38 -41.39
N THR A 54 30.41 -8.87 -41.22
CA THR A 54 29.24 -8.46 -42.03
C THR A 54 28.47 -7.26 -41.45
N ARG A 55 28.77 -6.85 -40.20
CA ARG A 55 28.22 -5.69 -39.53
C ARG A 55 29.31 -4.81 -38.95
N THR A 56 28.97 -3.52 -38.72
CA THR A 56 29.87 -2.57 -38.11
C THR A 56 29.77 -2.54 -36.60
N THR A 57 30.83 -2.08 -35.93
CA THR A 57 30.76 -1.83 -34.45
C THR A 57 29.68 -0.86 -34.09
N LEU A 58 29.32 0.10 -34.98
CA LEU A 58 28.23 1.06 -34.77
C LEU A 58 26.87 0.32 -34.71
N ASP A 59 26.68 -0.71 -35.55
CA ASP A 59 25.44 -1.53 -35.52
C ASP A 59 25.31 -2.28 -34.19
N VAL A 60 26.42 -2.78 -33.63
CA VAL A 60 26.45 -3.45 -32.32
C VAL A 60 26.07 -2.47 -31.21
N LEU A 61 26.67 -1.26 -31.22
CA LEU A 61 26.34 -0.22 -30.23
C LEU A 61 24.86 0.21 -30.31
N ASN A 62 24.31 0.32 -31.51
CA ASN A 62 22.90 0.65 -31.70
C ASN A 62 21.97 -0.47 -31.15
N ALA A 63 22.31 -1.73 -31.42
CA ALA A 63 21.55 -2.87 -30.91
C ALA A 63 21.63 -2.99 -29.38
N GLU A 64 22.80 -2.70 -28.79
CA GLU A 64 23.00 -2.63 -27.35
C GLU A 64 22.14 -1.50 -26.73
N GLN A 65 22.11 -0.32 -27.36
CA GLN A 65 21.28 0.80 -26.93
C GLN A 65 19.78 0.42 -26.95
N GLU A 66 19.33 -0.31 -27.97
CA GLU A 66 17.96 -0.80 -28.06
C GLU A 66 17.63 -1.79 -26.94
N LEU A 67 18.56 -2.71 -26.63
CA LEU A 67 18.40 -3.65 -25.52
C LEU A 67 18.29 -2.92 -24.18
N LEU A 68 19.18 -1.97 -23.91
CA LEU A 68 19.14 -1.16 -22.69
C LEU A 68 17.83 -0.37 -22.55
N ASN A 69 17.32 0.19 -23.65
CA ASN A 69 16.03 0.89 -23.64
C ASN A 69 14.87 -0.06 -23.36
N ALA A 70 14.89 -1.28 -23.88
CA ALA A 70 13.89 -2.31 -23.59
C ALA A 70 13.94 -2.74 -22.12
N GLU A 71 15.12 -2.95 -21.55
CA GLU A 71 15.32 -3.28 -20.14
C GLU A 71 14.82 -2.17 -19.22
N LEU A 72 15.12 -0.91 -19.54
CA LEU A 72 14.61 0.26 -18.81
C LEU A 72 13.08 0.28 -18.82
N SER A 73 12.45 0.03 -19.98
CA SER A 73 11.00 -0.04 -20.12
C SER A 73 10.39 -1.16 -19.28
N GLN A 74 11.06 -2.31 -19.19
CA GLN A 74 10.62 -3.41 -18.34
C GLN A 74 10.67 -3.05 -16.85
N ILE A 75 11.74 -2.39 -16.39
CA ILE A 75 11.87 -1.95 -15.00
C ILE A 75 10.77 -0.94 -14.66
N GLN A 76 10.50 0.01 -15.55
CA GLN A 76 9.42 0.99 -15.37
C GLN A 76 8.04 0.31 -15.32
N ALA A 77 7.80 -0.68 -16.18
CA ALA A 77 6.56 -1.45 -16.18
C ALA A 77 6.40 -2.28 -14.89
N ALA A 78 7.48 -2.85 -14.36
CA ALA A 78 7.48 -3.57 -13.08
C ALA A 78 7.12 -2.63 -11.92
N ALA A 79 7.76 -1.45 -11.84
CA ALA A 79 7.42 -0.42 -10.85
C ALA A 79 5.97 0.05 -10.97
N GLY A 80 5.42 0.09 -12.19
CA GLY A 80 4.01 0.40 -12.45
C GLY A 80 3.05 -0.64 -11.85
N VAL A 81 3.39 -1.92 -11.93
CA VAL A 81 2.59 -3.00 -11.31
C VAL A 81 2.61 -2.88 -9.79
N GLU A 82 3.77 -2.66 -9.18
CA GLU A 82 3.90 -2.47 -7.73
C GLU A 82 3.05 -1.27 -7.26
N THR A 83 3.17 -0.14 -7.96
CA THR A 83 2.38 1.07 -7.64
C THR A 83 0.88 0.82 -7.72
N ALA A 84 0.40 0.16 -8.78
CA ALA A 84 -1.01 -0.17 -8.95
C ALA A 84 -1.50 -1.15 -7.88
N THR A 85 -0.65 -2.09 -7.45
CA THR A 85 -0.96 -3.03 -6.37
C THR A 85 -1.15 -2.31 -5.04
N PHE A 86 -0.23 -1.41 -4.68
CA PHE A 86 -0.36 -0.63 -3.44
C PHE A 86 -1.56 0.32 -3.46
N GLN A 87 -1.87 0.93 -4.61
CA GLN A 87 -3.05 1.78 -4.74
C GLN A 87 -4.35 0.99 -4.52
N LEU A 88 -4.44 -0.22 -5.06
CA LEU A 88 -5.58 -1.10 -4.86
C LEU A 88 -5.68 -1.52 -3.38
N LEU A 89 -4.57 -1.92 -2.77
CA LEU A 89 -4.51 -2.32 -1.37
C LEU A 89 -4.95 -1.18 -0.43
N ALA A 90 -4.52 0.06 -0.74
CA ALA A 90 -4.89 1.25 0.04
C ALA A 90 -6.40 1.52 0.02
N VAL A 91 -7.05 1.40 -1.15
CA VAL A 91 -8.50 1.61 -1.26
C VAL A 91 -9.31 0.48 -0.59
N MET A 92 -8.74 -0.74 -0.56
CA MET A 92 -9.34 -1.88 0.16
C MET A 92 -9.15 -1.81 1.68
N GLY A 93 -8.43 -0.81 2.20
CA GLY A 93 -8.13 -0.67 3.62
C GLY A 93 -7.04 -1.61 4.14
N GLY A 94 -6.35 -2.32 3.25
CA GLY A 94 -5.27 -3.24 3.61
C GLY A 94 -3.88 -2.61 3.65
N PHE A 95 -3.79 -1.27 3.60
CA PHE A 95 -2.51 -0.56 3.62
C PHE A 95 -2.23 0.02 5.02
N ASP A 96 -2.21 -0.86 6.01
CA ASP A 96 -1.84 -0.53 7.39
C ASP A 96 -0.66 -1.39 7.86
N ALA A 97 -0.05 -0.98 8.96
CA ALA A 97 1.14 -1.65 9.50
C ALA A 97 0.86 -3.10 9.92
N THR A 98 -0.35 -3.38 10.40
CA THR A 98 -0.77 -4.70 10.88
C THR A 98 -1.03 -5.64 9.70
N ALA A 99 -1.76 -5.18 8.68
CA ALA A 99 -2.06 -5.97 7.49
C ALA A 99 -0.80 -6.27 6.66
N LEU A 100 0.17 -5.34 6.64
CA LEU A 100 1.47 -5.52 5.98
C LEU A 100 2.49 -6.27 6.84
N GLN A 101 2.12 -6.67 8.06
CA GLN A 101 2.99 -7.38 9.01
C GLN A 101 4.34 -6.68 9.22
N LEU A 102 4.32 -5.34 9.26
CA LEU A 102 5.54 -4.57 9.48
C LEU A 102 6.01 -4.74 10.93
N SER A 103 7.33 -4.88 11.11
CA SER A 103 7.96 -4.94 12.44
C SER A 103 8.10 -3.53 13.03
N VAL A 104 6.96 -2.89 13.29
CA VAL A 104 6.87 -1.55 13.90
C VAL A 104 5.91 -1.61 15.08
N ASP A 105 6.18 -0.82 16.12
CA ASP A 105 5.26 -0.66 17.23
C ASP A 105 3.99 0.07 16.73
N VAL A 106 2.86 -0.64 16.79
CA VAL A 106 1.57 -0.06 16.41
C VAL A 106 1.01 0.66 17.63
N TYR A 107 0.79 1.97 17.51
CA TYR A 107 0.16 2.75 18.56
C TYR A 107 -1.28 2.26 18.78
N ASP A 108 -1.54 1.74 19.99
CA ASP A 108 -2.88 1.37 20.43
C ASP A 108 -3.50 2.53 21.24
N PRO A 109 -4.50 3.24 20.69
CA PRO A 109 -5.16 4.33 21.41
C PRO A 109 -5.97 3.84 22.62
N THR A 110 -6.29 2.54 22.71
CA THR A 110 -7.04 1.98 23.85
C THR A 110 -6.17 1.83 25.09
N GLU A 111 -4.87 1.59 24.93
CA GLU A 111 -3.91 1.51 26.03
C GLU A 111 -3.84 2.82 26.82
N ASN A 112 -3.87 3.96 26.12
CA ASN A 112 -3.93 5.27 26.75
C ASN A 112 -5.29 5.53 27.42
N LEU A 113 -6.39 5.01 26.84
CA LEU A 113 -7.72 5.11 27.40
C LEU A 113 -7.86 4.28 28.69
N ASP A 114 -7.30 3.08 28.70
CA ASP A 114 -7.27 2.20 29.87
C ASP A 114 -6.35 2.76 30.97
N GLY A 115 -5.26 3.42 30.58
CA GLY A 115 -4.43 4.22 31.47
C GLY A 115 -5.26 5.32 32.16
N ILE A 116 -6.04 6.10 31.42
CA ILE A 116 -6.90 7.16 31.97
C ILE A 116 -8.06 6.57 32.80
N ARG A 117 -8.61 5.43 32.41
CA ARG A 117 -9.68 4.73 33.19
C ARG A 117 -9.18 4.15 34.50
N SER A 118 -7.95 3.67 34.54
CA SER A 118 -7.30 3.12 35.75
C SER A 118 -6.58 4.18 36.58
N ASP A 119 -6.63 5.46 36.14
CA ASP A 119 -5.74 6.50 36.54
C ASP A 119 -6.01 7.07 37.96
N PRO A 120 -4.91 7.55 38.57
CA PRO A 120 -4.87 8.31 39.81
C PRO A 120 -5.70 9.59 39.83
N PHE A 121 -6.26 10.07 38.70
CA PHE A 121 -7.26 11.14 38.71
C PHE A 121 -8.47 10.75 39.58
N ARG A 122 -8.80 9.48 39.59
CA ARG A 122 -9.79 8.93 40.52
C ARG A 122 -9.29 8.95 41.97
N GLN A 123 -7.99 8.70 42.19
CA GLN A 123 -7.34 8.83 43.51
C GLN A 123 -7.31 10.30 43.97
N VAL A 124 -6.96 11.25 43.10
CA VAL A 124 -6.94 12.69 43.38
C VAL A 124 -8.35 13.20 43.67
N ILE A 125 -9.36 12.80 42.89
CA ILE A 125 -10.76 13.12 43.12
C ILE A 125 -11.23 12.54 44.46
N ASP A 126 -10.85 11.30 44.75
CA ASP A 126 -11.19 10.64 46.01
C ASP A 126 -10.48 11.28 47.23
N GLU A 127 -9.31 11.87 47.06
CA GLU A 127 -8.58 12.56 48.14
C GLU A 127 -9.15 13.97 48.42
N TYR A 128 -9.55 14.71 47.38
CA TYR A 128 -9.99 16.11 47.48
C TYR A 128 -11.51 16.32 47.53
N LEU A 129 -12.33 15.32 47.19
CA LEU A 129 -13.79 15.47 47.26
C LEU A 129 -14.33 15.27 48.69
N PRO A 130 -15.24 16.14 49.14
CA PRO A 130 -15.97 15.94 50.40
C PRO A 130 -16.73 14.60 50.39
N THR A 131 -16.83 13.94 51.53
CA THR A 131 -17.48 12.63 51.70
C THR A 131 -18.91 12.59 51.17
N SER A 132 -19.61 13.73 51.22
CA SER A 132 -20.97 13.89 50.68
C SER A 132 -21.03 13.73 49.16
N VAL A 133 -20.03 14.23 48.44
CA VAL A 133 -19.95 14.12 46.97
C VAL A 133 -19.52 12.72 46.56
N LYS A 134 -18.58 12.09 47.30
CA LYS A 134 -18.17 10.70 47.08
C LYS A 134 -19.35 9.73 47.14
N ASN A 135 -20.21 9.89 48.13
CA ASN A 135 -21.39 9.05 48.29
C ASN A 135 -22.41 9.25 47.16
N SER A 136 -22.55 10.48 46.66
CA SER A 136 -23.42 10.78 45.52
C SER A 136 -22.93 10.17 44.22
N VAL A 137 -21.62 10.20 43.94
CA VAL A 137 -21.00 9.59 42.76
C VAL A 137 -21.09 8.06 42.83
N LYS A 138 -20.87 7.46 44.00
CA LYS A 138 -21.01 6.02 44.19
C LYS A 138 -22.43 5.52 43.94
N ASN A 139 -23.42 6.25 44.46
CA ASN A 139 -24.82 5.92 44.21
C ASN A 139 -25.23 6.02 42.73
N LEU A 140 -24.57 6.90 41.96
CA LEU A 140 -24.79 7.01 40.51
C LEU A 140 -24.14 5.85 39.74
N SER A 141 -22.94 5.45 40.13
CA SER A 141 -22.27 4.29 39.48
C SER A 141 -23.04 2.98 39.75
N ASP A 142 -23.50 2.77 40.99
CA ASP A 142 -24.26 1.56 41.37
C ASP A 142 -25.62 1.48 40.62
N ARG A 143 -26.22 2.63 40.24
CA ARG A 143 -27.44 2.65 39.43
C ARG A 143 -27.23 2.41 37.96
N LEU A 144 -26.05 2.74 37.42
CA LEU A 144 -25.68 2.49 36.00
C LEU A 144 -25.22 1.04 35.75
N GLU A 145 -24.81 0.32 36.80
CA GLU A 145 -24.45 -1.11 36.71
C GLU A 145 -25.65 -2.05 36.92
N SER A 146 -26.81 -1.51 37.30
CA SER A 146 -28.02 -2.28 37.62
C SER A 146 -29.11 -2.30 36.52
N ASP A 147 -28.88 -1.58 35.40
CA ASP A 147 -29.71 -1.58 34.18
C ASP A 147 -28.93 -2.27 33.01
#